data_15ef6fc02b4b9ae545f7ea3ddbe54baa
#
_entry.id   15ef6fc02b4b9ae545f7ea3ddbe54baa
#
_cell.length_a   1.000
_cell.length_b   1.000
_cell.length_c   1.000
_cell.angle_alpha   90.00
_cell.angle_beta   90.00
_cell.angle_gamma   90.00
#
_symmetry.space_group_name_H-M   'P 1'
#
loop_
_entity.id
_entity.type
_entity.pdbx_description
1 polymer ?
#
loop_
_entity_poly.entity_id
_entity_poly.type
_entity_poly.pdbx_seq_one_letter_code
_entity_poly.pdbx_strand_id
1 'polypeptide(L)'
;MSRTVPDSFTCPITAELMADPVSTSDGFSYEREAITEWLRGGQSTSPLTGAPLDHAQLVPNHALRSAIQQYVADQPDLAEQL
;
A
#
# COMPACT_ATOMS: atom_id res chain seq x y z
N MET A 1 10.89 21.29 9.77
CA MET A 1 11.60 20.03 9.56
C MET A 1 10.64 18.97 9.05
N SER A 2 10.95 18.33 7.95
CA SER A 2 10.07 17.32 7.40
C SER A 2 10.26 15.99 8.13
N ARG A 3 9.16 15.27 8.30
CA ARG A 3 9.16 13.96 8.92
C ARG A 3 9.33 12.90 7.84
N THR A 4 10.26 11.97 8.06
CA THR A 4 10.49 10.89 7.12
C THR A 4 9.61 9.71 7.49
N VAL A 5 8.75 9.32 6.55
CA VAL A 5 7.91 8.12 6.69
C VAL A 5 8.59 6.98 5.96
N PRO A 6 8.69 5.79 6.56
CA PRO A 6 9.27 4.65 5.85
C PRO A 6 8.57 4.38 4.53
N ASP A 7 9.34 4.14 3.48
CA ASP A 7 8.78 3.87 2.15
C ASP A 7 7.85 2.67 2.15
N SER A 8 8.13 1.67 3.00
CA SER A 8 7.29 0.49 3.10
C SER A 8 5.90 0.77 3.63
N PHE A 9 5.67 1.95 4.21
CA PHE A 9 4.38 2.35 4.76
C PHE A 9 3.55 3.17 3.77
N THR A 10 4.14 3.57 2.65
CA THR A 10 3.45 4.39 1.66
C THR A 10 3.10 3.55 0.43
N CYS A 11 1.92 3.82 -0.13
CA CYS A 11 1.47 3.16 -1.34
C CYS A 11 2.24 3.71 -2.54
N PRO A 12 2.85 2.85 -3.38
CA PRO A 12 3.55 3.33 -4.56
C PRO A 12 2.67 4.04 -5.58
N ILE A 13 1.37 3.79 -5.57
CA ILE A 13 0.43 4.41 -6.49
C ILE A 13 0.04 5.80 -6.01
N THR A 14 -0.29 5.93 -4.70
CA THR A 14 -0.82 7.18 -4.15
C THR A 14 0.25 8.04 -3.48
N ALA A 15 1.39 7.46 -3.13
CA ALA A 15 2.45 8.11 -2.35
C ALA A 15 2.00 8.55 -0.96
N GLU A 16 0.93 7.95 -0.45
CA GLU A 16 0.37 8.26 0.87
C GLU A 16 0.47 7.05 1.79
N LEU A 17 0.38 7.28 3.10
CA LEU A 17 0.33 6.21 4.08
C LEU A 17 -0.82 5.27 3.78
N MET A 18 -0.57 3.97 3.89
CA MET A 18 -1.59 2.97 3.63
C MET A 18 -2.44 2.73 4.88
N ALA A 19 -3.76 2.77 4.72
CA ALA A 19 -4.70 2.42 5.78
C ALA A 19 -5.07 0.94 5.71
N ASP A 20 -5.11 0.38 4.51
CA ASP A 20 -5.50 -1.01 4.28
C ASP A 20 -4.56 -1.63 3.24
N PRO A 21 -3.32 -1.96 3.65
CA PRO A 21 -2.34 -2.52 2.72
C PRO A 21 -2.68 -3.95 2.31
N VAL A 22 -2.60 -4.21 1.02
CA VAL A 22 -2.78 -5.56 0.46
C VAL A 22 -1.59 -5.89 -0.42
N SER A 23 -1.28 -7.17 -0.53
CA SER A 23 -0.16 -7.65 -1.35
C SER A 23 -0.65 -8.24 -2.65
N THR A 24 0.08 -8.00 -3.73
CA THR A 24 -0.14 -8.62 -5.03
C THR A 24 0.73 -9.86 -5.16
N SER A 25 0.55 -10.60 -6.27
CA SER A 25 1.28 -11.85 -6.49
C SER A 25 2.78 -11.67 -6.57
N ASP A 26 3.26 -10.46 -6.87
CA ASP A 26 4.70 -10.19 -6.92
C ASP A 26 5.29 -9.77 -5.57
N GLY A 27 4.47 -9.76 -4.51
CA GLY A 27 4.95 -9.51 -3.15
C GLY A 27 4.99 -8.04 -2.72
N PHE A 28 4.67 -7.12 -3.60
CA PHE A 28 4.59 -5.70 -3.24
C PHE A 28 3.24 -5.38 -2.59
N SER A 29 3.22 -4.33 -1.78
CA SER A 29 2.01 -3.93 -1.07
C SER A 29 1.53 -2.57 -1.54
N TYR A 30 0.21 -2.43 -1.61
CA TYR A 30 -0.46 -1.21 -2.09
C TYR A 30 -1.69 -0.95 -1.22
N GLU A 31 -2.19 0.29 -1.25
CA GLU A 31 -3.49 0.58 -0.68
C GLU A 31 -4.54 -0.21 -1.47
N ARG A 32 -5.43 -0.90 -0.75
CA ARG A 32 -6.44 -1.78 -1.39
C ARG A 32 -7.22 -1.05 -2.48
N GLU A 33 -7.71 0.15 -2.17
CA GLU A 33 -8.53 0.91 -3.11
C GLU A 33 -7.75 1.26 -4.38
N ALA A 34 -6.49 1.67 -4.22
CA ALA A 34 -5.66 2.07 -5.35
C ALA A 34 -5.33 0.92 -6.28
N ILE A 35 -4.92 -0.23 -5.72
CA ILE A 35 -4.60 -1.39 -6.56
C ILE A 35 -5.86 -2.00 -7.17
N THR A 36 -6.98 -1.92 -6.47
CA THR A 36 -8.25 -2.40 -7.02
C THR A 36 -8.63 -1.60 -8.26
N GLU A 37 -8.48 -0.28 -8.22
CA GLU A 37 -8.74 0.57 -9.38
C GLU A 37 -7.80 0.26 -10.53
N TRP A 38 -6.52 0.02 -10.22
CA TRP A 38 -5.53 -0.33 -11.22
C TRP A 38 -5.94 -1.61 -11.96
N LEU A 39 -6.33 -2.64 -11.22
CA LEU A 39 -6.72 -3.93 -11.82
C LEU A 39 -8.07 -3.84 -12.53
N ARG A 40 -8.99 -3.03 -12.01
CA ARG A 40 -10.30 -2.83 -12.61
C ARG A 40 -10.19 -2.17 -13.99
N GLY A 41 -9.16 -1.37 -14.20
CA GLY A 41 -8.90 -0.74 -15.49
C GLY A 41 -8.37 -1.68 -16.56
N GLY A 42 -8.28 -2.97 -16.27
CA GLY A 42 -7.80 -3.96 -17.22
C GLY A 42 -6.31 -4.20 -17.17
N GLN A 43 -5.63 -3.59 -16.22
CA GLN A 43 -4.18 -3.80 -16.05
C GLN A 43 -3.96 -5.15 -15.36
N SER A 44 -3.03 -5.93 -15.89
CA SER A 44 -2.64 -7.20 -15.28
C SER A 44 -1.14 -7.22 -14.94
N THR A 45 -0.56 -6.06 -14.82
CA THR A 45 0.87 -5.88 -14.55
C THR A 45 1.07 -5.21 -13.21
N SER A 46 2.26 -5.41 -12.64
CA SER A 46 2.65 -4.73 -11.40
C SER A 46 2.78 -3.22 -11.66
N PRO A 47 2.12 -2.38 -10.85
CA PRO A 47 2.30 -0.92 -10.97
C PRO A 47 3.74 -0.47 -10.76
N LEU A 48 4.53 -1.22 -9.98
CA LEU A 48 5.91 -0.86 -9.66
C LEU A 48 6.89 -1.31 -10.72
N THR A 49 6.75 -2.56 -11.20
CA THR A 49 7.76 -3.15 -12.05
C THR A 49 7.33 -3.27 -13.50
N GLY A 50 6.03 -3.23 -13.79
CA GLY A 50 5.50 -3.46 -15.11
C GLY A 50 5.46 -4.92 -15.52
N ALA A 51 5.94 -5.81 -14.65
CA ALA A 51 5.94 -7.24 -14.96
C ALA A 51 4.52 -7.81 -14.81
N PRO A 52 4.19 -8.87 -15.57
CA PRO A 52 2.88 -9.51 -15.45
C PRO A 52 2.67 -10.08 -14.05
N LEU A 53 1.45 -9.90 -13.52
CA LEU A 53 1.05 -10.52 -12.27
C LEU A 53 0.53 -11.92 -12.55
N ASP A 54 0.85 -12.88 -11.67
CA ASP A 54 0.39 -14.27 -11.83
C ASP A 54 -1.13 -14.39 -11.69
N HIS A 55 -1.70 -13.52 -10.84
CA HIS A 55 -3.16 -13.48 -10.63
C HIS A 55 -3.53 -12.11 -10.07
N ALA A 56 -4.83 -11.81 -10.07
CA ALA A 56 -5.36 -10.54 -9.59
C ALA A 56 -5.80 -10.60 -8.12
N GLN A 57 -5.52 -11.70 -7.44
CA GLN A 57 -5.94 -11.88 -6.06
C GLN A 57 -5.12 -10.99 -5.13
N LEU A 58 -5.79 -10.31 -4.20
CA LEU A 58 -5.16 -9.42 -3.24
C LEU A 58 -5.21 -10.06 -1.85
N VAL A 59 -4.09 -10.03 -1.16
CA VAL A 59 -3.98 -10.64 0.18
C VAL A 59 -3.77 -9.52 1.19
N PRO A 60 -4.67 -9.36 2.18
CA PRO A 60 -4.47 -8.34 3.22
C PRO A 60 -3.15 -8.55 3.95
N ASN A 61 -2.39 -7.48 4.11
CA ASN A 61 -1.12 -7.54 4.82
C ASN A 61 -1.34 -7.02 6.25
N HIS A 62 -1.79 -7.92 7.12
CA HIS A 62 -2.13 -7.57 8.50
C HIS A 62 -0.92 -7.10 9.31
N ALA A 63 0.24 -7.71 9.10
CA ALA A 63 1.45 -7.32 9.80
C ALA A 63 1.85 -5.89 9.46
N LEU A 64 1.80 -5.54 8.18
CA LEU A 64 2.13 -4.20 7.73
C LEU A 64 1.10 -3.19 8.26
N ARG A 65 -0.17 -3.55 8.22
CA ARG A 65 -1.23 -2.68 8.74
C ARG A 65 -1.01 -2.36 10.22
N SER A 66 -0.68 -3.38 11.01
CA SER A 66 -0.39 -3.19 12.44
C SER A 66 0.83 -2.29 12.65
N ALA A 67 1.86 -2.49 11.86
CA ALA A 67 3.08 -1.68 11.96
C ALA A 67 2.78 -0.22 11.66
N ILE A 68 1.98 0.04 10.62
CA ILE A 68 1.60 1.40 10.26
C ILE A 68 0.77 2.04 11.37
N GLN A 69 -0.20 1.31 11.92
CA GLN A 69 -1.04 1.81 12.99
C GLN A 69 -0.24 2.17 14.24
N GLN A 70 0.74 1.35 14.58
CA GLN A 70 1.62 1.64 15.72
C GLN A 70 2.49 2.86 15.44
N TYR A 71 2.97 2.99 14.22
CA TYR A 71 3.80 4.12 13.83
C TYR A 71 3.03 5.44 13.96
N VAL A 72 1.80 5.49 13.44
CA VAL A 72 1.01 6.71 13.47
C VAL A 72 0.41 6.99 14.86
N ALA A 73 0.27 5.98 15.72
CA ALA A 73 -0.26 6.17 17.06
C ALA A 73 0.58 7.14 17.88
N ASP A 74 1.88 7.20 17.62
CA ASP A 74 2.80 8.10 18.30
C ASP A 74 2.97 9.43 17.54
N GLN A 75 2.23 9.62 16.46
CA GLN A 75 2.39 10.77 15.58
C GLN A 75 1.02 11.26 15.10
N PRO A 76 0.34 12.05 15.94
CA PRO A 76 -1.06 12.45 15.66
C PRO A 76 -1.28 13.13 14.31
N ASP A 77 -0.31 13.90 13.83
CA ASP A 77 -0.43 14.56 12.52
C ASP A 77 -0.48 13.53 11.38
N LEU A 78 0.15 12.39 11.52
CA LEU A 78 0.10 11.33 10.51
C LEU A 78 -1.18 10.51 10.62
N ALA A 79 -1.71 10.35 11.83
CA ALA A 79 -2.94 9.60 12.04
C ALA A 79 -4.12 10.21 11.27
N GLU A 80 -4.10 11.49 11.02
CA GLU A 80 -5.15 12.18 10.25
C GLU A 80 -5.18 11.76 8.79
N GLN A 81 -4.10 11.13 8.29
CA GLN A 81 -4.03 10.69 6.90
C GLN A 81 -4.71 9.34 6.67
N LEU A 82 -5.07 8.65 7.74
CA LEU A 82 -5.66 7.32 7.62
C LEU A 82 -7.18 7.30 7.75
#